data_3694ec15aa76193042a8b07e3c25e2f1
#
_entry.id   3694ec15aa76193042a8b07e3c25e2f1
#
_cell.length_a   1.000
_cell.length_b   1.000
_cell.length_c   1.000
_cell.angle_alpha   90.00
_cell.angle_beta   90.00
_cell.angle_gamma   90.00
#
_symmetry.space_group_name_H-M   'P 1'
#
loop_
_entity.id
_entity.type
_entity.pdbx_description
1 polymer ?
#
loop_
_entity_poly.entity_id
_entity_poly.type
_entity_poly.pdbx_seq_one_letter_code
_entity_poly.pdbx_strand_id
1 'polypeptide(L)'
;MADNSRSLFGFQFKRKAIEDNKKPVSFTPDNEDGAYEISPTGGYFGQYMDLNGDKFQNDKDLIMKYRSVANYPEVDMAIEDICNEAITDENGIIAKLNLDNLDQADKVKELIQDEFQRILNLTNFSANAYDTFRRWYIDGRLFFHCIINESKPDAGIIEMRQIDPTKIRKIKETEKVKDPKTGADLVKEVGEYYLYQDDVMTNNGEGLRINTDSIIQVNSGLLNEERNKVIGYLNKALKPINQLSMMEDSLVIYRISRAPERRIFYIDVGNLPKGKAEEYLNSTMNKYRNKVVYDPTTGNIKDEKIHRNIMEDFWLPRREGGRGTEIDTLPGGSNLGEIEDIQYFQNKLYRALNIPMSRLTEADAFSVGRSSEITRDELKFQKFIDRCRNKFSTLFYEALKRQLILKKIIVPSDWGNIREEIVVEYSRDNYYSELKDAEILKERIETLQMMDEYIGSFWSKDWVRRNILKLDDEMIKQIAKDNKDDPVDADFINPDLSNSAI
;
A
#
# COMPACT_ATOMS: atom_id res chain seq x y z
N MET A 1 28.73 -20.30 44.41
CA MET A 1 28.43 -20.97 43.15
C MET A 1 27.83 -22.34 43.48
N ALA A 2 26.55 -22.50 43.41
CA ALA A 2 25.88 -23.76 43.76
C ALA A 2 25.81 -24.62 42.47
N ASP A 3 26.47 -25.77 42.57
CA ASP A 3 26.53 -26.78 41.50
C ASP A 3 25.17 -27.50 41.42
N ASN A 4 24.36 -27.16 40.42
CA ASN A 4 23.02 -27.71 40.20
C ASN A 4 23.07 -28.96 39.29
N SER A 5 23.91 -29.92 39.62
CA SER A 5 23.90 -31.23 38.96
C SER A 5 22.93 -32.20 39.70
N ARG A 6 21.83 -32.53 39.04
CA ARG A 6 20.95 -33.62 39.51
C ARG A 6 21.39 -34.94 38.86
N SER A 7 21.78 -35.90 39.66
CA SER A 7 22.05 -37.25 39.17
C SER A 7 20.81 -38.11 39.33
N LEU A 8 20.36 -38.75 38.27
CA LEU A 8 19.32 -39.77 38.28
C LEU A 8 19.90 -41.04 37.63
N PHE A 9 19.88 -42.16 38.38
CA PHE A 9 20.39 -43.48 37.92
C PHE A 9 21.85 -43.46 37.42
N GLY A 10 22.75 -42.71 38.05
CA GLY A 10 24.18 -42.72 37.72
C GLY A 10 24.56 -41.90 36.50
N PHE A 11 23.60 -41.26 35.81
CA PHE A 11 23.86 -40.33 34.73
C PHE A 11 23.81 -38.89 35.25
N GLN A 12 24.91 -38.16 35.07
CA GLN A 12 24.98 -36.75 35.38
C GLN A 12 24.39 -35.99 34.16
N PHE A 13 23.15 -35.51 34.29
CA PHE A 13 22.61 -34.54 33.36
C PHE A 13 23.18 -33.16 33.65
N LYS A 14 24.27 -32.77 33.03
CA LYS A 14 24.63 -31.38 32.93
C LYS A 14 23.56 -30.73 32.04
N ARG A 15 22.69 -29.93 32.64
CA ARG A 15 21.97 -28.92 31.83
C ARG A 15 23.05 -28.12 31.14
N LYS A 16 23.14 -28.24 29.80
CA LYS A 16 23.85 -27.29 28.97
C LYS A 16 23.22 -25.94 29.36
N ALA A 17 23.99 -25.08 29.99
CA ALA A 17 23.53 -23.70 30.22
C ALA A 17 23.04 -23.24 28.86
N ILE A 18 21.80 -22.78 28.80
CA ILE A 18 21.31 -22.02 27.65
C ILE A 18 22.37 -20.93 27.57
N GLU A 19 23.21 -21.00 26.54
CA GLU A 19 24.11 -19.89 26.22
C GLU A 19 23.17 -18.69 26.10
N ASP A 20 23.33 -17.76 27.05
CA ASP A 20 22.73 -16.44 26.94
C ASP A 20 23.02 -16.00 25.53
N ASN A 21 21.98 -15.90 24.68
CA ASN A 21 22.05 -15.33 23.38
C ASN A 21 22.40 -13.85 23.60
N LYS A 22 23.68 -13.59 23.89
CA LYS A 22 24.20 -12.22 23.97
C LYS A 22 24.03 -11.64 22.59
N LYS A 23 22.99 -10.81 22.46
CA LYS A 23 22.79 -10.05 21.23
C LYS A 23 24.13 -9.43 20.83
N PRO A 24 24.51 -9.52 19.56
CA PRO A 24 25.80 -9.01 19.10
C PRO A 24 25.88 -7.51 19.38
N VAL A 25 27.03 -7.06 19.85
CA VAL A 25 27.31 -5.65 20.08
C VAL A 25 27.70 -5.04 18.74
N SER A 26 27.01 -4.01 18.30
CA SER A 26 27.25 -3.33 17.01
C SER A 26 27.49 -1.83 17.23
N PHE A 27 28.26 -1.22 16.36
CA PHE A 27 28.38 0.24 16.30
C PHE A 27 27.23 0.88 15.49
N THR A 28 26.50 0.09 14.73
CA THR A 28 25.29 0.49 13.99
C THR A 28 24.06 0.02 14.75
N PRO A 29 23.14 0.93 15.14
CA PRO A 29 21.87 0.53 15.70
C PRO A 29 21.03 -0.18 14.66
N ASP A 30 20.27 -1.21 15.10
CA ASP A 30 19.29 -1.91 14.26
C ASP A 30 17.94 -1.19 14.35
N ASN A 31 17.69 -0.28 13.40
CA ASN A 31 16.49 0.58 13.36
C ASN A 31 15.49 0.17 12.27
N GLU A 32 15.70 -0.95 11.58
CA GLU A 32 14.87 -1.35 10.43
C GLU A 32 13.42 -1.68 10.80
N ASP A 33 13.14 -1.92 12.07
CA ASP A 33 11.81 -2.21 12.60
C ASP A 33 11.01 -0.97 13.04
N GLY A 34 11.60 0.22 12.97
CA GLY A 34 10.96 1.48 13.37
C GLY A 34 10.80 1.62 14.88
N ALA A 35 11.60 0.91 15.67
CA ALA A 35 11.61 1.02 17.13
C ALA A 35 12.23 2.35 17.59
N TYR A 36 11.73 2.86 18.69
CA TYR A 36 12.30 4.04 19.35
C TYR A 36 13.41 3.61 20.31
N GLU A 37 14.61 4.16 20.11
CA GLU A 37 15.74 3.89 20.99
C GLU A 37 15.72 4.78 22.22
N ILE A 38 15.89 4.17 23.40
CA ILE A 38 16.02 4.85 24.66
C ILE A 38 17.31 4.41 25.31
N SER A 39 18.17 5.38 25.64
CA SER A 39 19.42 5.14 26.38
C SER A 39 19.19 5.47 27.86
N PRO A 40 19.34 4.51 28.78
CA PRO A 40 19.15 4.72 30.23
C PRO A 40 20.29 5.51 30.89
N THR A 41 21.20 6.10 30.13
CA THR A 41 22.34 6.89 30.65
C THR A 41 21.89 8.28 31.12
N GLY A 42 21.15 8.36 32.19
CA GLY A 42 20.74 9.63 32.78
C GLY A 42 20.67 9.52 34.29
N GLY A 43 21.42 10.34 34.95
CA GLY A 43 21.64 10.40 36.39
C GLY A 43 20.41 10.25 37.27
N TYR A 44 20.65 10.25 38.55
CA TYR A 44 19.88 10.03 39.79
C TYR A 44 18.38 10.39 39.83
N PHE A 45 17.81 10.97 38.81
CA PHE A 45 16.38 11.18 38.64
C PHE A 45 15.89 10.30 37.50
N GLY A 46 14.98 9.38 37.80
CA GLY A 46 14.37 8.48 36.85
C GLY A 46 14.06 9.19 35.55
N GLN A 47 14.46 8.58 34.44
CA GLN A 47 14.29 9.16 33.12
C GLN A 47 12.79 9.41 32.86
N TYR A 48 12.42 10.66 32.85
CA TYR A 48 11.14 11.08 32.28
C TYR A 48 11.20 10.74 30.79
N MET A 49 10.56 9.65 30.44
CA MET A 49 10.32 9.29 29.09
C MET A 49 9.32 10.33 28.57
N ASP A 50 9.77 11.23 27.75
CA ASP A 50 8.87 12.15 27.08
C ASP A 50 8.02 11.36 26.09
N LEU A 51 6.93 10.78 26.60
CA LEU A 51 5.98 9.97 25.86
C LEU A 51 5.23 10.81 24.80
N ASN A 52 5.26 12.13 24.93
CA ASN A 52 4.72 13.11 24.00
C ASN A 52 5.82 13.75 23.14
N GLY A 53 7.04 13.22 23.16
CA GLY A 53 8.16 13.77 22.41
C GLY A 53 7.84 13.98 20.91
N ASP A 54 8.41 15.00 20.33
CA ASP A 54 8.18 15.43 18.94
C ASP A 54 8.27 14.29 17.90
N LYS A 55 9.11 13.29 18.15
CA LYS A 55 9.27 12.15 17.23
C LYS A 55 8.02 11.27 17.16
N PHE A 56 7.37 11.02 18.30
CA PHE A 56 6.16 10.20 18.37
C PHE A 56 4.96 10.94 17.83
N GLN A 57 4.79 12.20 18.20
CA GLN A 57 3.74 13.06 17.67
C GLN A 57 3.83 13.13 16.14
N ASN A 58 5.03 13.24 15.60
CA ASN A 58 5.28 13.22 14.16
C ASN A 58 4.85 11.91 13.49
N ASP A 59 4.99 10.74 14.15
CA ASP A 59 4.56 9.46 13.57
C ASP A 59 3.06 9.29 13.60
N LYS A 60 2.41 9.67 14.71
CA LYS A 60 0.94 9.72 14.83
C LYS A 60 0.34 10.68 13.78
N ASP A 61 0.91 11.87 13.67
CA ASP A 61 0.49 12.87 12.70
C ASP A 61 0.69 12.39 11.25
N LEU A 62 1.76 11.65 10.99
CA LEU A 62 2.03 11.07 9.68
C LEU A 62 0.98 10.01 9.30
N ILE A 63 0.64 9.10 10.22
CA ILE A 63 -0.43 8.12 10.00
C ILE A 63 -1.78 8.82 9.77
N MET A 64 -2.09 9.84 10.56
CA MET A 64 -3.34 10.62 10.38
C MET A 64 -3.37 11.32 9.03
N LYS A 65 -2.24 11.85 8.54
CA LYS A 65 -2.13 12.41 7.19
C LYS A 65 -2.37 11.34 6.12
N TYR A 66 -1.81 10.14 6.27
CA TYR A 66 -2.07 9.04 5.32
C TYR A 66 -3.56 8.69 5.28
N ARG A 67 -4.22 8.57 6.42
CA ARG A 67 -5.65 8.30 6.51
C ARG A 67 -6.49 9.42 5.89
N SER A 68 -6.10 10.67 6.07
CA SER A 68 -6.76 11.81 5.43
C SER A 68 -6.61 11.79 3.91
N VAL A 69 -5.39 11.50 3.42
CA VAL A 69 -5.11 11.39 1.98
C VAL A 69 -5.81 10.19 1.35
N ALA A 70 -5.94 9.08 2.07
CA ALA A 70 -6.64 7.89 1.60
C ALA A 70 -8.14 8.11 1.34
N ASN A 71 -8.74 9.16 1.91
CA ASN A 71 -10.14 9.52 1.65
C ASN A 71 -10.33 10.39 0.40
N TYR A 72 -9.24 10.76 -0.27
CA TYR A 72 -9.31 11.50 -1.53
C TYR A 72 -9.75 10.56 -2.66
N PRO A 73 -10.74 10.93 -3.50
CA PRO A 73 -11.35 10.00 -4.46
C PRO A 73 -10.35 9.28 -5.37
N GLU A 74 -9.38 10.02 -5.93
CA GLU A 74 -8.34 9.46 -6.81
C GLU A 74 -7.40 8.50 -6.08
N VAL A 75 -7.12 8.80 -4.81
CA VAL A 75 -6.26 7.95 -3.98
C VAL A 75 -7.02 6.73 -3.49
N ASP A 76 -8.27 6.89 -3.10
CA ASP A 76 -9.14 5.79 -2.66
C ASP A 76 -9.33 4.76 -3.77
N MET A 77 -9.66 5.21 -4.98
CA MET A 77 -9.75 4.37 -6.18
C MET A 77 -8.44 3.62 -6.46
N ALA A 78 -7.31 4.30 -6.37
CA ALA A 78 -6.00 3.68 -6.53
C ALA A 78 -5.69 2.63 -5.46
N ILE A 79 -6.08 2.87 -4.21
CA ILE A 79 -5.94 1.91 -3.11
C ILE A 79 -6.87 0.72 -3.33
N GLU A 80 -8.09 0.95 -3.80
CA GLU A 80 -9.04 -0.11 -4.13
C GLU A 80 -8.50 -1.05 -5.20
N ASP A 81 -7.95 -0.51 -6.29
CA ASP A 81 -7.30 -1.31 -7.35
C ASP A 81 -6.15 -2.18 -6.78
N ILE A 82 -5.31 -1.60 -5.93
CA ILE A 82 -4.20 -2.30 -5.30
C ILE A 82 -4.70 -3.41 -4.35
N CYS A 83 -5.73 -3.11 -3.56
CA CYS A 83 -6.29 -4.08 -2.62
C CYS A 83 -7.00 -5.22 -3.34
N ASN A 84 -7.78 -4.93 -4.37
CA ASN A 84 -8.46 -5.95 -5.18
C ASN A 84 -7.48 -6.87 -5.87
N GLU A 85 -6.39 -6.33 -6.42
CA GLU A 85 -5.33 -7.14 -7.02
C GLU A 85 -4.56 -7.94 -5.98
N ALA A 86 -4.28 -7.36 -4.79
CA ALA A 86 -3.50 -8.01 -3.75
C ALA A 86 -4.27 -9.14 -3.03
N ILE A 87 -5.56 -8.93 -2.81
CA ILE A 87 -6.46 -9.80 -2.04
C ILE A 87 -7.60 -10.23 -2.96
N THR A 88 -7.35 -11.28 -3.70
CA THR A 88 -8.35 -11.89 -4.59
C THR A 88 -8.94 -13.12 -3.90
N ASP A 89 -10.26 -13.20 -3.87
CA ASP A 89 -10.97 -14.39 -3.36
C ASP A 89 -11.25 -15.35 -4.52
N GLU A 90 -10.70 -16.53 -4.46
CA GLU A 90 -10.99 -17.62 -5.38
C GLU A 90 -11.66 -18.76 -4.61
N ASN A 91 -12.96 -18.90 -4.77
CA ASN A 91 -13.76 -19.94 -4.10
C ASN A 91 -13.66 -19.94 -2.56
N GLY A 92 -13.56 -18.78 -1.93
CA GLY A 92 -13.40 -18.64 -0.47
C GLY A 92 -11.96 -18.82 0.03
N ILE A 93 -11.00 -18.98 -0.87
CA ILE A 93 -9.59 -19.16 -0.53
C ILE A 93 -8.81 -17.95 -0.99
N ILE A 94 -8.29 -17.18 -0.05
CA ILE A 94 -7.48 -15.98 -0.33
C ILE A 94 -5.99 -16.30 -0.26
N ALA A 95 -5.58 -17.12 0.71
CA ALA A 95 -4.19 -17.47 0.92
C ALA A 95 -4.04 -18.95 1.26
N LYS A 96 -3.01 -19.59 0.71
CA LYS A 96 -2.62 -20.99 0.94
C LYS A 96 -1.18 -21.03 1.41
N LEU A 97 -0.84 -22.05 2.19
CA LEU A 97 0.54 -22.34 2.57
C LEU A 97 1.08 -23.42 1.65
N ASN A 98 2.10 -23.10 0.87
CA ASN A 98 2.84 -24.08 0.07
C ASN A 98 3.97 -24.66 0.93
N LEU A 99 3.99 -26.00 1.03
CA LEU A 99 4.92 -26.83 1.80
C LEU A 99 5.71 -27.80 0.92
N ASP A 100 5.70 -27.63 -0.41
CA ASP A 100 6.33 -28.57 -1.35
C ASP A 100 7.83 -28.70 -1.11
N ASN A 101 8.48 -27.58 -0.78
CA ASN A 101 9.92 -27.53 -0.54
C ASN A 101 10.32 -27.94 0.89
N LEU A 102 9.36 -28.19 1.77
CA LEU A 102 9.65 -28.50 3.17
C LEU A 102 10.12 -29.96 3.32
N ASP A 103 11.35 -30.17 3.78
CA ASP A 103 11.92 -31.50 4.02
C ASP A 103 11.54 -32.02 5.44
N GLN A 104 10.25 -32.30 5.61
CA GLN A 104 9.68 -32.82 6.85
C GLN A 104 8.71 -33.96 6.55
N ALA A 105 8.46 -34.81 7.58
CA ALA A 105 7.47 -35.89 7.45
C ALA A 105 6.06 -35.37 7.14
N ASP A 106 5.29 -36.08 6.32
CA ASP A 106 3.95 -35.64 5.86
C ASP A 106 3.01 -35.28 7.01
N LYS A 107 3.08 -36.00 8.12
CA LYS A 107 2.31 -35.68 9.34
C LYS A 107 2.62 -34.30 9.92
N VAL A 108 3.89 -33.86 9.81
CA VAL A 108 4.29 -32.52 10.31
C VAL A 108 3.79 -31.47 9.35
N LYS A 109 3.83 -31.74 8.04
CA LYS A 109 3.26 -30.86 7.02
C LYS A 109 1.75 -30.65 7.21
N GLU A 110 1.01 -31.74 7.46
CA GLU A 110 -0.43 -31.66 7.74
C GLU A 110 -0.71 -30.81 9.00
N LEU A 111 0.05 -31.03 10.09
CA LEU A 111 -0.10 -30.22 11.31
C LEU A 111 0.20 -28.74 11.08
N ILE A 112 1.21 -28.41 10.28
CA ILE A 112 1.55 -27.03 9.96
C ILE A 112 0.41 -26.39 9.12
N GLN A 113 -0.16 -27.15 8.20
CA GLN A 113 -1.26 -26.68 7.37
C GLN A 113 -2.55 -26.45 8.17
N ASP A 114 -2.88 -27.37 9.09
CA ASP A 114 -4.03 -27.22 10.00
C ASP A 114 -3.87 -26.00 10.90
N GLU A 115 -2.67 -25.75 11.43
CA GLU A 115 -2.40 -24.59 12.27
C GLU A 115 -2.43 -23.29 11.46
N PHE A 116 -2.01 -23.31 10.22
CA PHE A 116 -2.14 -22.17 9.31
C PHE A 116 -3.62 -21.84 9.05
N GLN A 117 -4.43 -22.86 8.74
CA GLN A 117 -5.87 -22.68 8.56
C GLN A 117 -6.54 -22.14 9.83
N ARG A 118 -6.09 -22.59 11.00
CA ARG A 118 -6.56 -22.05 12.27
C ARG A 118 -6.23 -20.57 12.46
N ILE A 119 -5.04 -20.11 12.03
CA ILE A 119 -4.66 -18.69 12.07
C ILE A 119 -5.55 -17.87 11.14
N LEU A 120 -5.83 -18.35 9.94
CA LEU A 120 -6.77 -17.69 9.03
C LEU A 120 -8.16 -17.54 9.66
N ASN A 121 -8.62 -18.58 10.37
CA ASN A 121 -9.92 -18.54 11.07
C ASN A 121 -9.88 -17.59 12.28
N LEU A 122 -8.78 -17.55 13.07
CA LEU A 122 -8.63 -16.63 14.20
C LEU A 122 -8.64 -15.16 13.80
N THR A 123 -8.12 -14.85 12.64
CA THR A 123 -8.16 -13.49 12.06
C THR A 123 -9.44 -13.21 11.28
N ASN A 124 -10.32 -14.24 11.12
CA ASN A 124 -11.45 -14.20 10.19
C ASN A 124 -11.03 -13.64 8.83
N PHE A 125 -9.91 -14.17 8.32
CA PHE A 125 -9.23 -13.60 7.16
C PHE A 125 -10.07 -13.64 5.90
N SER A 126 -10.92 -14.65 5.72
CA SER A 126 -11.82 -14.73 4.56
C SER A 126 -12.76 -13.54 4.47
N ALA A 127 -13.24 -13.00 5.60
CA ALA A 127 -14.14 -11.86 5.62
C ALA A 127 -13.39 -10.50 5.71
N ASN A 128 -12.27 -10.46 6.44
CA ASN A 128 -11.60 -9.21 6.81
C ASN A 128 -10.29 -8.97 6.06
N ALA A 129 -9.89 -9.81 5.10
CA ALA A 129 -8.61 -9.73 4.42
C ALA A 129 -8.43 -8.38 3.72
N TYR A 130 -9.43 -7.96 2.96
CA TYR A 130 -9.43 -6.69 2.24
C TYR A 130 -9.22 -5.50 3.20
N ASP A 131 -10.02 -5.41 4.25
CA ASP A 131 -9.93 -4.30 5.22
C ASP A 131 -8.60 -4.31 5.97
N THR A 132 -8.11 -5.50 6.37
CA THR A 132 -6.83 -5.67 7.05
C THR A 132 -5.66 -5.25 6.17
N PHE A 133 -5.66 -5.66 4.90
CA PHE A 133 -4.64 -5.28 3.93
C PHE A 133 -4.71 -3.78 3.61
N ARG A 134 -5.91 -3.23 3.40
CA ARG A 134 -6.13 -1.80 3.15
C ARG A 134 -5.59 -0.94 4.29
N ARG A 135 -5.87 -1.30 5.54
CA ARG A 135 -5.35 -0.58 6.72
C ARG A 135 -3.83 -0.66 6.79
N TRP A 136 -3.26 -1.85 6.57
CA TRP A 136 -1.80 -2.00 6.52
C TRP A 136 -1.16 -1.17 5.41
N TYR A 137 -1.76 -1.12 4.24
CA TYR A 137 -1.26 -0.36 3.10
C TYR A 137 -1.28 1.15 3.38
N ILE A 138 -2.36 1.66 3.97
CA ILE A 138 -2.52 3.08 4.33
C ILE A 138 -1.56 3.46 5.44
N ASP A 139 -1.61 2.76 6.59
CA ASP A 139 -0.86 3.12 7.79
C ASP A 139 0.64 2.76 7.68
N GLY A 140 1.01 1.87 6.75
CA GLY A 140 2.36 1.35 6.58
C GLY A 140 2.82 0.42 7.68
N ARG A 141 1.96 0.12 8.65
CA ARG A 141 2.22 -0.78 9.78
C ARG A 141 0.92 -1.38 10.32
N LEU A 142 1.02 -2.59 10.84
CA LEU A 142 -0.11 -3.33 11.40
C LEU A 142 0.35 -4.02 12.67
N PHE A 143 -0.49 -4.03 13.70
CA PHE A 143 -0.22 -4.67 14.97
C PHE A 143 -1.36 -5.59 15.36
N PHE A 144 -1.01 -6.80 15.78
CA PHE A 144 -1.94 -7.75 16.39
C PHE A 144 -1.46 -8.17 17.76
N HIS A 145 -2.37 -8.17 18.72
CA HIS A 145 -2.16 -8.76 20.04
C HIS A 145 -2.61 -10.21 20.01
N CYS A 146 -1.67 -11.12 20.28
CA CYS A 146 -1.92 -12.55 20.40
C CYS A 146 -2.29 -12.87 21.84
N ILE A 147 -3.51 -13.32 22.06
CA ILE A 147 -4.03 -13.70 23.36
C ILE A 147 -3.90 -15.21 23.53
N ILE A 148 -3.23 -15.64 24.59
CA ILE A 148 -3.02 -17.04 24.96
C ILE A 148 -3.62 -17.35 26.32
N ASN A 149 -3.88 -18.62 26.58
CA ASN A 149 -4.24 -19.07 27.96
C ASN A 149 -2.99 -19.32 28.76
N GLU A 150 -2.72 -18.49 29.75
CA GLU A 150 -1.55 -18.63 30.62
C GLU A 150 -1.52 -19.97 31.38
N SER A 151 -2.69 -20.52 31.71
CA SER A 151 -2.81 -21.82 32.42
C SER A 151 -2.57 -23.02 31.47
N LYS A 152 -2.77 -22.87 30.17
CA LYS A 152 -2.60 -23.91 29.14
C LYS A 152 -1.99 -23.32 27.85
N PRO A 153 -0.69 -22.97 27.86
CA PRO A 153 -0.02 -22.41 26.71
C PRO A 153 -0.05 -23.34 25.49
N ASP A 154 -0.08 -24.65 25.69
CA ASP A 154 -0.13 -25.69 24.67
C ASP A 154 -1.43 -25.64 23.83
N ALA A 155 -2.46 -24.91 24.26
CA ALA A 155 -3.65 -24.66 23.46
C ALA A 155 -3.37 -23.73 22.27
N GLY A 156 -2.25 -23.02 22.29
CA GLY A 156 -1.86 -22.05 21.27
C GLY A 156 -2.57 -20.70 21.43
N ILE A 157 -2.60 -19.95 20.34
CA ILE A 157 -3.27 -18.65 20.29
C ILE A 157 -4.80 -18.87 20.28
N ILE A 158 -5.49 -18.15 21.17
CA ILE A 158 -6.95 -18.24 21.30
C ILE A 158 -7.62 -17.15 20.48
N GLU A 159 -7.05 -15.94 20.50
CA GLU A 159 -7.61 -14.78 19.83
C GLU A 159 -6.49 -13.85 19.33
N MET A 160 -6.72 -13.21 18.21
CA MET A 160 -5.85 -12.18 17.65
C MET A 160 -6.63 -10.88 17.53
N ARG A 161 -6.22 -9.83 18.26
CA ARG A 161 -6.87 -8.52 18.22
C ARG A 161 -5.98 -7.52 17.52
N GLN A 162 -6.55 -6.83 16.54
CA GLN A 162 -5.87 -5.74 15.86
C GLN A 162 -5.78 -4.52 16.78
N ILE A 163 -4.61 -3.87 16.80
CA ILE A 163 -4.36 -2.66 17.58
C ILE A 163 -4.14 -1.50 16.59
N ASP A 164 -4.70 -0.32 16.92
CA ASP A 164 -4.47 0.89 16.14
C ASP A 164 -2.98 1.31 16.24
N PRO A 165 -2.26 1.44 15.12
CA PRO A 165 -0.86 1.85 15.08
C PRO A 165 -0.58 3.21 15.75
N THR A 166 -1.59 4.06 15.91
CA THR A 166 -1.44 5.35 16.59
C THR A 166 -1.32 5.22 18.11
N LYS A 167 -1.73 4.05 18.68
CA LYS A 167 -1.77 3.80 20.12
C LYS A 167 -0.63 2.91 20.63
N ILE A 168 0.12 2.28 19.74
CA ILE A 168 1.18 1.33 20.09
C ILE A 168 2.50 1.70 19.42
N ARG A 169 3.60 1.46 20.11
CA ARG A 169 4.96 1.69 19.62
C ARG A 169 5.92 0.66 20.19
N LYS A 170 6.93 0.32 19.40
CA LYS A 170 8.04 -0.54 19.83
C LYS A 170 9.15 0.32 20.42
N ILE A 171 9.68 -0.09 21.56
CA ILE A 171 10.75 0.59 22.27
C ILE A 171 11.91 -0.39 22.43
N LYS A 172 13.11 0.08 22.07
CA LYS A 172 14.38 -0.61 22.32
C LYS A 172 15.17 0.16 23.36
N GLU A 173 15.50 -0.50 24.44
CA GLU A 173 16.42 0.03 25.45
C GLU A 173 17.85 -0.29 25.02
N THR A 174 18.65 0.75 24.76
CA THR A 174 20.02 0.61 24.31
C THR A 174 20.99 1.19 25.34
N GLU A 175 22.06 0.46 25.63
CA GLU A 175 23.16 0.91 26.49
C GLU A 175 24.41 1.15 25.66
N LYS A 176 25.09 2.29 25.89
CA LYS A 176 26.38 2.58 25.28
C LYS A 176 27.48 1.90 26.11
N VAL A 177 28.16 0.95 25.50
CA VAL A 177 29.30 0.24 26.08
C VAL A 177 30.57 0.65 25.37
N LYS A 178 31.57 1.09 26.08
CA LYS A 178 32.88 1.41 25.48
C LYS A 178 33.65 0.13 25.18
N ASP A 179 34.10 0.00 23.95
CA ASP A 179 35.01 -1.08 23.57
C ASP A 179 36.34 -0.91 24.31
N PRO A 180 36.77 -1.90 25.10
CA PRO A 180 38.01 -1.81 25.86
C PRO A 180 39.28 -1.73 24.99
N LYS A 181 39.21 -2.10 23.69
CA LYS A 181 40.33 -2.10 22.77
C LYS A 181 40.44 -0.83 21.94
N THR A 182 39.31 -0.31 21.47
CA THR A 182 39.29 0.83 20.52
C THR A 182 38.80 2.12 21.17
N GLY A 183 38.19 2.05 22.37
CA GLY A 183 37.59 3.20 23.04
C GLY A 183 36.31 3.71 22.34
N ALA A 184 35.86 3.04 21.28
CA ALA A 184 34.67 3.40 20.55
C ALA A 184 33.39 3.09 21.36
N ASP A 185 32.38 3.94 21.23
CA ASP A 185 31.06 3.70 21.82
C ASP A 185 30.31 2.66 20.98
N LEU A 186 30.04 1.50 21.59
CA LEU A 186 29.25 0.43 20.99
C LEU A 186 27.84 0.46 21.58
N VAL A 187 26.83 0.23 20.75
CA VAL A 187 25.45 0.15 21.17
C VAL A 187 25.11 -1.31 21.48
N LYS A 188 24.71 -1.56 22.73
CA LYS A 188 24.21 -2.85 23.17
C LYS A 188 22.72 -2.72 23.46
N GLU A 189 21.93 -3.56 22.84
CA GLU A 189 20.52 -3.67 23.13
C GLU A 189 20.31 -4.41 24.44
N VAL A 190 19.61 -3.78 25.39
CA VAL A 190 19.35 -4.32 26.74
C VAL A 190 18.00 -5.00 26.80
N GLY A 191 16.99 -4.41 26.16
CA GLY A 191 15.63 -4.94 26.14
C GLY A 191 14.76 -4.33 25.06
N GLU A 192 13.72 -5.05 24.69
CA GLU A 192 12.68 -4.61 23.76
C GLU A 192 11.31 -4.84 24.38
N TYR A 193 10.41 -3.88 24.21
CA TYR A 193 9.01 -4.01 24.60
C TYR A 193 8.13 -3.10 23.75
N TYR A 194 6.82 -3.39 23.78
CA TYR A 194 5.81 -2.49 23.22
C TYR A 194 5.20 -1.64 24.32
N LEU A 195 4.97 -0.38 24.02
CA LEU A 195 4.25 0.54 24.87
C LEU A 195 2.91 0.85 24.23
N TYR A 196 1.83 0.47 24.92
CA TYR A 196 0.47 0.81 24.53
C TYR A 196 -0.02 2.00 25.34
N GLN A 197 -0.51 3.02 24.67
CA GLN A 197 -1.05 4.24 25.27
C GLN A 197 -2.40 4.55 24.67
N ASP A 198 -3.42 4.60 25.51
CA ASP A 198 -4.76 5.04 25.14
C ASP A 198 -5.11 6.25 25.99
N ASP A 199 -5.49 7.34 25.36
CA ASP A 199 -5.84 8.62 26.02
C ASP A 199 -6.99 8.46 27.02
N VAL A 200 -7.81 7.39 26.86
CA VAL A 200 -8.96 7.09 27.73
C VAL A 200 -8.56 6.24 28.95
N MET A 201 -7.56 5.38 28.83
CA MET A 201 -7.20 4.43 29.90
C MET A 201 -6.06 4.89 30.83
N THR A 202 -5.28 5.86 30.41
CA THR A 202 -4.10 6.30 31.16
C THR A 202 -4.34 7.61 31.89
N ASN A 203 -4.89 7.52 33.10
CA ASN A 203 -5.02 8.69 34.00
C ASN A 203 -3.68 9.29 34.46
N ASN A 204 -2.56 8.56 34.30
CA ASN A 204 -1.24 8.98 34.79
C ASN A 204 -0.17 9.18 33.70
N GLY A 205 -0.54 9.12 32.41
CA GLY A 205 0.45 9.29 31.32
C GLY A 205 1.45 8.11 31.15
N GLU A 206 1.41 7.11 32.00
CA GLU A 206 2.23 5.90 31.90
C GLU A 206 1.52 4.87 31.00
N GLY A 207 2.11 4.56 29.83
CA GLY A 207 1.58 3.54 28.93
C GLY A 207 1.76 2.12 29.49
N LEU A 208 0.95 1.18 29.01
CA LEU A 208 1.08 -0.25 29.35
C LEU A 208 2.26 -0.87 28.61
N ARG A 209 3.21 -1.45 29.35
CA ARG A 209 4.32 -2.21 28.76
C ARG A 209 3.86 -3.62 28.41
N ILE A 210 4.09 -4.04 27.18
CA ILE A 210 3.69 -5.34 26.63
C ILE A 210 4.94 -6.04 26.10
N ASN A 211 5.06 -7.33 26.37
CA ASN A 211 6.19 -8.12 25.89
C ASN A 211 6.14 -8.27 24.35
N THR A 212 7.31 -8.33 23.72
CA THR A 212 7.44 -8.49 22.26
C THR A 212 6.80 -9.78 21.75
N ASP A 213 6.79 -10.84 22.54
CA ASP A 213 6.20 -12.13 22.15
C ASP A 213 4.67 -12.08 22.00
N SER A 214 4.01 -11.12 22.66
CA SER A 214 2.55 -10.98 22.60
C SER A 214 2.05 -10.16 21.42
N ILE A 215 2.93 -9.43 20.74
CA ILE A 215 2.56 -8.53 19.66
C ILE A 215 3.20 -8.96 18.34
N ILE A 216 2.37 -9.11 17.30
CA ILE A 216 2.84 -9.26 15.92
C ILE A 216 2.85 -7.89 15.28
N GLN A 217 3.99 -7.49 14.76
CA GLN A 217 4.19 -6.25 14.02
C GLN A 217 4.48 -6.56 12.55
N VAL A 218 3.73 -5.92 11.64
CA VAL A 218 3.93 -6.04 10.19
C VAL A 218 4.18 -4.65 9.62
N ASN A 219 5.40 -4.41 9.19
CA ASN A 219 5.79 -3.13 8.59
C ASN A 219 5.71 -3.16 7.06
N SER A 220 5.55 -1.99 6.45
CA SER A 220 5.60 -1.81 4.97
C SER A 220 6.93 -2.23 4.36
N GLY A 221 8.01 -2.24 5.16
CA GLY A 221 9.38 -2.44 4.70
C GLY A 221 9.99 -1.21 4.04
N LEU A 222 9.30 -0.07 4.08
CA LEU A 222 9.80 1.20 3.60
C LEU A 222 10.30 2.03 4.78
N LEU A 223 11.48 2.59 4.65
CA LEU A 223 12.12 3.43 5.66
C LEU A 223 12.34 4.83 5.09
N ASN A 224 12.37 5.83 5.98
CA ASN A 224 12.76 7.18 5.59
C ASN A 224 14.24 7.24 5.19
N GLU A 225 14.72 8.42 4.75
CA GLU A 225 16.10 8.64 4.32
C GLU A 225 17.14 8.31 5.41
N GLU A 226 16.81 8.61 6.67
CA GLU A 226 17.64 8.31 7.83
C GLU A 226 17.55 6.85 8.31
N ARG A 227 16.67 6.03 7.71
CA ARG A 227 16.37 4.62 8.06
C ARG A 227 15.96 4.41 9.52
N ASN A 228 15.41 5.43 10.16
CA ASN A 228 14.98 5.39 11.56
C ASN A 228 13.46 5.35 11.77
N LYS A 229 12.69 5.50 10.68
CA LYS A 229 11.21 5.49 10.74
C LYS A 229 10.62 4.66 9.61
N VAL A 230 9.62 3.86 9.96
CA VAL A 230 8.80 3.17 8.96
C VAL A 230 7.84 4.17 8.32
N ILE A 231 7.81 4.20 6.99
CA ILE A 231 6.89 5.04 6.21
C ILE A 231 5.86 4.19 5.48
N GLY A 232 4.66 4.75 5.27
CA GLY A 232 3.60 4.10 4.50
C GLY A 232 3.81 4.24 2.99
N TYR A 233 3.09 3.41 2.22
CA TYR A 233 3.13 3.46 0.75
C TYR A 233 2.63 4.80 0.21
N LEU A 234 1.71 5.46 0.93
CA LEU A 234 1.14 6.76 0.57
C LEU A 234 2.11 7.94 0.77
N ASN A 235 3.28 7.73 1.39
CA ASN A 235 4.22 8.83 1.66
C ASN A 235 4.63 9.59 0.40
N LYS A 236 4.82 8.88 -0.71
CA LYS A 236 5.18 9.48 -2.00
C LYS A 236 4.05 10.28 -2.65
N ALA A 237 2.80 9.98 -2.28
CA ALA A 237 1.61 10.63 -2.80
C ALA A 237 1.26 11.93 -2.06
N LEU A 238 1.77 12.16 -0.84
CA LEU A 238 1.46 13.34 -0.03
C LEU A 238 1.70 14.68 -0.76
N LYS A 239 2.84 14.80 -1.43
CA LYS A 239 3.17 16.03 -2.15
C LYS A 239 2.36 16.20 -3.44
N PRO A 240 2.25 15.19 -4.31
CA PRO A 240 1.42 15.25 -5.50
C PRO A 240 -0.05 15.57 -5.22
N ILE A 241 -0.65 14.96 -4.19
CA ILE A 241 -2.06 15.20 -3.85
C ILE A 241 -2.32 16.63 -3.38
N ASN A 242 -1.44 17.17 -2.52
CA ASN A 242 -1.56 18.55 -2.09
C ASN A 242 -1.44 19.53 -3.27
N GLN A 243 -0.54 19.24 -4.23
CA GLN A 243 -0.38 20.04 -5.43
C GLN A 243 -1.61 19.96 -6.32
N LEU A 244 -2.17 18.76 -6.53
CA LEU A 244 -3.39 18.54 -7.32
C LEU A 244 -4.57 19.30 -6.72
N SER A 245 -4.83 19.13 -5.42
CA SER A 245 -5.90 19.83 -4.71
C SER A 245 -5.80 21.35 -4.84
N MET A 246 -4.59 21.92 -4.67
CA MET A 246 -4.38 23.35 -4.87
C MET A 246 -4.67 23.82 -6.30
N MET A 247 -4.34 22.99 -7.30
CA MET A 247 -4.61 23.30 -8.71
C MET A 247 -6.10 23.25 -9.02
N GLU A 248 -6.80 22.23 -8.51
CA GLU A 248 -8.25 22.08 -8.66
C GLU A 248 -9.00 23.24 -8.02
N ASP A 249 -8.67 23.58 -6.76
CA ASP A 249 -9.26 24.71 -6.06
C ASP A 249 -9.01 26.03 -6.83
N SER A 250 -7.77 26.22 -7.30
CA SER A 250 -7.39 27.40 -8.07
C SER A 250 -8.16 27.49 -9.39
N LEU A 251 -8.37 26.35 -10.08
CA LEU A 251 -9.15 26.29 -11.31
C LEU A 251 -10.61 26.64 -11.06
N VAL A 252 -11.20 26.10 -9.99
CA VAL A 252 -12.59 26.42 -9.61
C VAL A 252 -12.73 27.91 -9.31
N ILE A 253 -11.85 28.47 -8.49
CA ILE A 253 -11.84 29.90 -8.16
C ILE A 253 -11.66 30.74 -9.45
N TYR A 254 -10.72 30.37 -10.31
CA TYR A 254 -10.47 31.07 -11.56
C TYR A 254 -11.70 31.04 -12.47
N ARG A 255 -12.33 29.88 -12.67
CA ARG A 255 -13.54 29.74 -13.50
C ARG A 255 -14.72 30.53 -12.92
N ILE A 256 -14.97 30.43 -11.61
CA ILE A 256 -16.05 31.19 -10.96
C ILE A 256 -15.81 32.71 -11.08
N SER A 257 -14.56 33.15 -10.93
CA SER A 257 -14.23 34.57 -10.92
C SER A 257 -14.09 35.19 -12.31
N ARG A 258 -13.69 34.39 -13.33
CA ARG A 258 -13.35 34.88 -14.66
C ARG A 258 -14.24 34.39 -15.80
N ALA A 259 -14.99 33.31 -15.62
CA ALA A 259 -15.90 32.80 -16.64
C ALA A 259 -17.05 33.77 -16.96
N PRO A 260 -17.67 34.41 -15.97
CA PRO A 260 -18.72 35.37 -16.29
C PRO A 260 -18.14 36.61 -16.94
N GLU A 261 -18.76 37.07 -18.04
CA GLU A 261 -18.53 38.39 -18.59
C GLU A 261 -18.86 39.44 -17.51
N ARG A 262 -17.90 40.29 -17.20
CA ARG A 262 -18.10 41.39 -16.27
C ARG A 262 -18.62 42.59 -17.03
N ARG A 263 -19.69 43.18 -16.54
CA ARG A 263 -20.28 44.38 -17.13
C ARG A 263 -19.73 45.61 -16.42
N ILE A 264 -19.34 46.60 -17.23
CA ILE A 264 -18.96 47.92 -16.75
C ILE A 264 -20.10 48.89 -17.13
N PHE A 265 -20.71 49.44 -16.09
CA PHE A 265 -21.74 50.46 -16.26
C PHE A 265 -21.10 51.82 -16.09
N TYR A 266 -20.92 52.56 -17.17
CA TYR A 266 -20.54 53.94 -17.15
C TYR A 266 -21.79 54.78 -17.00
N ILE A 267 -21.98 55.39 -15.82
CA ILE A 267 -23.16 56.20 -15.54
C ILE A 267 -22.79 57.65 -15.68
N ASP A 268 -23.51 58.36 -16.59
CA ASP A 268 -23.34 59.79 -16.74
C ASP A 268 -23.95 60.52 -15.54
N VAL A 269 -23.09 61.17 -14.76
CA VAL A 269 -23.45 61.95 -13.59
C VAL A 269 -23.50 63.47 -13.91
N GLY A 270 -23.26 63.84 -15.18
CA GLY A 270 -23.26 65.23 -15.64
C GLY A 270 -22.42 66.14 -14.74
N ASN A 271 -22.91 67.35 -14.50
CA ASN A 271 -22.24 68.34 -13.66
C ASN A 271 -22.63 68.28 -12.17
N LEU A 272 -23.10 67.13 -11.68
CA LEU A 272 -23.46 67.00 -10.25
C LEU A 272 -22.22 67.17 -9.34
N PRO A 273 -22.35 67.84 -8.18
CA PRO A 273 -21.33 67.88 -7.18
C PRO A 273 -20.95 66.45 -6.71
N LYS A 274 -19.69 66.24 -6.34
CA LYS A 274 -19.12 64.90 -6.08
C LYS A 274 -19.99 64.03 -5.16
N GLY A 275 -20.49 64.61 -4.02
CA GLY A 275 -21.34 63.88 -3.07
C GLY A 275 -22.70 63.45 -3.65
N LYS A 276 -23.35 64.34 -4.46
CA LYS A 276 -24.62 64.01 -5.12
C LYS A 276 -24.42 63.00 -6.28
N ALA A 277 -23.28 63.04 -6.93
CA ALA A 277 -22.92 62.06 -7.98
C ALA A 277 -22.72 60.64 -7.40
N GLU A 278 -22.08 60.55 -6.23
CA GLU A 278 -21.90 59.26 -5.51
C GLU A 278 -23.25 58.73 -4.99
N GLU A 279 -24.11 59.58 -4.47
CA GLU A 279 -25.43 59.22 -4.00
C GLU A 279 -26.33 58.72 -5.15
N TYR A 280 -26.30 59.38 -6.31
CA TYR A 280 -27.01 58.97 -7.52
C TYR A 280 -26.49 57.62 -8.05
N LEU A 281 -25.18 57.45 -8.06
CA LEU A 281 -24.55 56.19 -8.47
C LEU A 281 -24.96 55.03 -7.54
N ASN A 282 -24.89 55.23 -6.22
CA ASN A 282 -25.31 54.23 -5.25
C ASN A 282 -26.81 53.90 -5.35
N SER A 283 -27.66 54.88 -5.56
CA SER A 283 -29.09 54.69 -5.78
C SER A 283 -29.38 53.86 -7.02
N THR A 284 -28.70 54.18 -8.13
CA THR A 284 -28.81 53.45 -9.41
C THR A 284 -28.27 52.02 -9.28
N MET A 285 -27.12 51.86 -8.63
CA MET A 285 -26.55 50.55 -8.36
C MET A 285 -27.48 49.64 -7.55
N ASN A 286 -28.08 50.18 -6.48
CA ASN A 286 -29.01 49.43 -5.62
C ASN A 286 -30.33 49.08 -6.34
N LYS A 287 -30.76 49.89 -7.29
CA LYS A 287 -31.98 49.67 -8.07
C LYS A 287 -31.85 48.54 -9.11
N TYR A 288 -30.66 48.40 -9.71
CA TYR A 288 -30.43 47.47 -10.82
C TYR A 288 -29.56 46.27 -10.47
N ARG A 289 -29.13 46.10 -9.22
CA ARG A 289 -28.29 45.01 -8.77
C ARG A 289 -29.13 43.73 -8.57
N ASN A 290 -29.07 42.79 -9.53
CA ASN A 290 -29.62 41.48 -9.35
C ASN A 290 -28.63 40.60 -8.57
N LYS A 291 -29.09 39.94 -7.52
CA LYS A 291 -28.28 39.02 -6.69
C LYS A 291 -28.69 37.59 -6.95
N VAL A 292 -27.78 36.84 -7.51
CA VAL A 292 -27.86 35.37 -7.56
C VAL A 292 -26.72 34.83 -6.71
N VAL A 293 -27.02 34.00 -5.72
CA VAL A 293 -26.05 33.43 -4.80
C VAL A 293 -26.01 31.91 -4.97
N TYR A 294 -24.81 31.42 -5.22
CA TYR A 294 -24.54 29.99 -5.24
C TYR A 294 -23.95 29.56 -3.92
N ASP A 295 -24.53 28.53 -3.28
CA ASP A 295 -24.04 27.94 -2.04
C ASP A 295 -23.16 26.73 -2.40
N PRO A 296 -21.83 26.83 -2.24
CA PRO A 296 -20.91 25.74 -2.63
C PRO A 296 -21.05 24.49 -1.74
N THR A 297 -21.67 24.60 -0.57
CA THR A 297 -21.83 23.48 0.37
C THR A 297 -23.03 22.59 0.01
N THR A 298 -24.06 23.18 -0.59
CA THR A 298 -25.31 22.47 -0.91
C THR A 298 -25.58 22.35 -2.40
N GLY A 299 -24.81 23.05 -3.24
CA GLY A 299 -25.01 23.11 -4.69
C GLY A 299 -26.28 23.85 -5.13
N ASN A 300 -26.99 24.48 -4.21
CA ASN A 300 -28.25 25.15 -4.48
C ASN A 300 -28.05 26.65 -4.75
N ILE A 301 -28.82 27.18 -5.69
CA ILE A 301 -28.92 28.60 -5.95
C ILE A 301 -29.94 29.19 -4.97
N LYS A 302 -29.49 29.97 -4.02
CA LYS A 302 -30.36 30.69 -3.06
C LYS A 302 -30.35 32.18 -3.33
N ASP A 303 -31.53 32.76 -3.28
CA ASP A 303 -31.73 34.19 -3.43
C ASP A 303 -31.70 34.85 -2.02
N GLU A 304 -30.49 35.08 -1.51
CA GLU A 304 -30.33 35.69 -0.18
C GLU A 304 -29.58 37.04 -0.21
N LYS A 305 -30.13 37.98 0.56
CA LYS A 305 -29.71 39.38 0.60
C LYS A 305 -28.33 39.65 1.21
N ILE A 306 -27.56 38.63 1.66
CA ILE A 306 -26.42 38.83 2.59
C ILE A 306 -25.05 38.32 2.06
N HIS A 307 -24.97 37.57 0.96
CA HIS A 307 -23.68 37.06 0.51
C HIS A 307 -23.02 37.90 -0.60
N ARG A 308 -21.69 38.07 -0.47
CA ARG A 308 -20.87 38.80 -1.43
C ARG A 308 -21.04 38.18 -2.84
N ASN A 309 -21.44 39.01 -3.77
CA ASN A 309 -21.67 38.66 -5.15
C ASN A 309 -20.34 38.22 -5.81
N ILE A 310 -20.27 37.02 -6.34
CA ILE A 310 -19.11 36.50 -7.08
C ILE A 310 -19.01 37.23 -8.43
N MET A 311 -20.12 37.76 -8.93
CA MET A 311 -20.17 38.59 -10.15
C MET A 311 -20.13 40.06 -9.75
N GLU A 312 -18.97 40.67 -9.84
CA GLU A 312 -18.84 42.11 -9.62
C GLU A 312 -19.05 42.87 -10.94
N ASP A 313 -20.18 43.53 -11.04
CA ASP A 313 -20.41 44.58 -12.05
C ASP A 313 -19.71 45.86 -11.60
N PHE A 314 -18.97 46.49 -12.49
CA PHE A 314 -18.28 47.74 -12.20
C PHE A 314 -19.17 48.95 -12.53
N TRP A 315 -19.43 49.82 -11.57
CA TRP A 315 -20.22 50.99 -11.70
C TRP A 315 -19.32 52.23 -11.62
N LEU A 316 -19.04 52.87 -12.75
CA LEU A 316 -18.08 53.96 -12.85
C LEU A 316 -18.81 55.29 -13.20
N PRO A 317 -18.63 56.31 -12.38
CA PRO A 317 -19.18 57.63 -12.74
C PRO A 317 -18.39 58.25 -13.88
N ARG A 318 -19.08 58.72 -14.89
CA ARG A 318 -18.50 59.45 -16.02
C ARG A 318 -18.88 60.91 -15.94
N ARG A 319 -17.91 61.79 -16.13
CA ARG A 319 -18.10 63.23 -16.21
C ARG A 319 -17.63 63.74 -17.54
N GLU A 320 -18.43 64.54 -18.18
CA GLU A 320 -18.17 65.26 -19.42
C GLU A 320 -17.62 64.48 -20.63
N GLY A 321 -18.35 64.60 -21.74
CA GLY A 321 -17.86 64.17 -23.04
C GLY A 321 -18.85 63.52 -23.98
N GLY A 322 -20.15 63.64 -23.78
CA GLY A 322 -21.11 63.49 -24.86
C GLY A 322 -21.55 62.09 -25.27
N ARG A 323 -21.27 61.06 -24.50
CA ARG A 323 -21.78 59.72 -24.76
C ARG A 323 -22.58 59.18 -23.61
N GLY A 324 -23.64 59.67 -23.16
CA GLY A 324 -24.55 59.17 -22.14
C GLY A 324 -24.12 57.95 -21.31
N THR A 325 -25.04 57.26 -20.64
CA THR A 325 -24.78 56.02 -19.93
C THR A 325 -24.46 54.91 -20.96
N GLU A 326 -23.30 54.28 -20.79
CA GLU A 326 -22.78 53.22 -21.70
C GLU A 326 -22.55 51.95 -20.88
N ILE A 327 -22.84 50.80 -21.44
CA ILE A 327 -22.57 49.48 -20.87
C ILE A 327 -21.50 48.85 -21.75
N ASP A 328 -20.37 48.56 -21.14
CA ASP A 328 -19.28 47.83 -21.79
C ASP A 328 -19.10 46.46 -21.11
N THR A 329 -18.60 45.49 -21.84
CA THR A 329 -18.38 44.15 -21.35
C THR A 329 -16.89 43.81 -21.34
N LEU A 330 -16.36 43.44 -20.20
CA LEU A 330 -15.05 42.83 -20.16
C LEU A 330 -15.20 41.35 -20.59
N PRO A 331 -14.54 40.95 -21.67
CA PRO A 331 -14.64 39.57 -22.13
C PRO A 331 -14.18 38.62 -21.03
N GLY A 332 -14.86 37.49 -20.89
CA GLY A 332 -14.46 36.41 -20.02
C GLY A 332 -13.09 35.83 -20.43
N GLY A 333 -12.48 35.05 -19.55
CA GLY A 333 -11.19 34.40 -19.84
C GLY A 333 -11.29 33.47 -21.06
N SER A 334 -10.35 33.60 -22.00
CA SER A 334 -10.34 32.82 -23.23
C SER A 334 -9.92 31.35 -23.05
N ASN A 335 -9.20 31.01 -21.97
CA ASN A 335 -8.59 29.69 -21.75
C ASN A 335 -9.30 28.88 -20.64
N LEU A 336 -10.63 28.93 -20.60
CA LEU A 336 -11.40 28.22 -19.58
C LEU A 336 -11.48 26.70 -19.76
N GLY A 337 -11.07 26.19 -20.92
CA GLY A 337 -11.10 24.77 -21.28
C GLY A 337 -9.79 24.01 -21.00
N GLU A 338 -8.70 24.71 -20.73
CA GLU A 338 -7.40 24.07 -20.53
C GLU A 338 -7.33 23.39 -19.17
N ILE A 339 -7.12 22.06 -19.18
CA ILE A 339 -7.01 21.21 -17.98
C ILE A 339 -5.70 20.39 -18.00
N GLU A 340 -4.79 20.67 -18.93
CA GLU A 340 -3.55 19.90 -19.11
C GLU A 340 -2.68 19.92 -17.86
N ASP A 341 -2.62 21.02 -17.15
CA ASP A 341 -1.87 21.14 -15.90
C ASP A 341 -2.44 20.23 -14.81
N ILE A 342 -3.77 20.14 -14.69
CA ILE A 342 -4.44 19.25 -13.72
C ILE A 342 -4.17 17.80 -14.11
N GLN A 343 -4.30 17.44 -15.37
CA GLN A 343 -4.00 16.09 -15.86
C GLN A 343 -2.53 15.71 -15.60
N TYR A 344 -1.60 16.66 -15.76
CA TYR A 344 -0.20 16.44 -15.43
C TYR A 344 -0.01 16.05 -13.95
N PHE A 345 -0.62 16.78 -13.00
CA PHE A 345 -0.51 16.49 -11.58
C PHE A 345 -1.28 15.22 -11.18
N GLN A 346 -2.41 14.94 -11.79
CA GLN A 346 -3.15 13.68 -11.62
C GLN A 346 -2.31 12.48 -12.09
N ASN A 347 -1.71 12.57 -13.27
CA ASN A 347 -0.81 11.55 -13.78
C ASN A 347 0.43 11.34 -12.88
N LYS A 348 0.95 12.42 -12.30
CA LYS A 348 2.05 12.38 -11.34
C LYS A 348 1.64 11.69 -10.05
N LEU A 349 0.42 11.92 -9.57
CA LEU A 349 -0.15 11.25 -8.40
C LEU A 349 -0.25 9.74 -8.63
N TYR A 350 -0.85 9.30 -9.72
CA TYR A 350 -0.99 7.89 -10.04
C TYR A 350 0.35 7.16 -10.21
N ARG A 351 1.33 7.81 -10.83
CA ARG A 351 2.71 7.29 -10.88
C ARG A 351 3.33 7.16 -9.50
N ALA A 352 3.04 8.08 -8.57
CA ALA A 352 3.52 7.99 -7.20
C ALA A 352 2.87 6.83 -6.43
N LEU A 353 1.63 6.46 -6.78
CA LEU A 353 0.89 5.32 -6.24
C LEU A 353 1.22 3.99 -6.94
N ASN A 354 2.06 4.00 -7.97
CA ASN A 354 2.43 2.85 -8.82
C ASN A 354 1.26 2.26 -9.63
N ILE A 355 0.21 3.03 -9.90
CA ILE A 355 -0.91 2.59 -10.75
C ILE A 355 -0.52 2.71 -12.22
N PRO A 356 -0.77 1.68 -13.06
CA PRO A 356 -0.59 1.76 -14.50
C PRO A 356 -1.50 2.83 -15.13
N MET A 357 -0.92 3.68 -15.96
CA MET A 357 -1.69 4.72 -16.65
C MET A 357 -2.75 4.14 -17.59
N SER A 358 -2.51 2.92 -18.08
CA SER A 358 -3.44 2.19 -18.95
C SER A 358 -4.79 1.87 -18.31
N ARG A 359 -4.84 1.79 -16.96
CA ARG A 359 -6.09 1.55 -16.20
C ARG A 359 -6.94 2.81 -16.05
N LEU A 360 -6.36 3.99 -16.26
CA LEU A 360 -6.98 5.29 -15.99
C LEU A 360 -7.42 6.03 -17.25
N THR A 361 -6.78 5.76 -18.39
CA THR A 361 -7.19 6.33 -19.66
C THR A 361 -8.26 5.45 -20.28
N GLU A 362 -9.49 5.96 -20.37
CA GLU A 362 -10.52 5.38 -21.21
C GLU A 362 -9.95 5.18 -22.60
N ALA A 363 -9.94 3.93 -23.05
CA ALA A 363 -9.25 3.53 -24.26
C ALA A 363 -9.90 4.13 -25.52
N ASP A 364 -9.40 5.26 -25.97
CA ASP A 364 -9.53 5.62 -27.36
C ASP A 364 -8.67 4.65 -28.19
N ALA A 365 -9.38 3.75 -28.89
CA ALA A 365 -8.93 2.89 -29.97
C ALA A 365 -7.81 1.87 -29.65
N PHE A 366 -8.18 0.62 -29.75
CA PHE A 366 -7.29 -0.54 -29.91
C PHE A 366 -6.28 -0.29 -31.05
N SER A 367 -5.05 0.02 -30.69
CA SER A 367 -3.94 0.00 -31.62
C SER A 367 -2.96 -1.10 -31.22
N VAL A 368 -2.57 -1.94 -32.18
CA VAL A 368 -1.71 -3.13 -32.01
C VAL A 368 -0.35 -2.81 -31.35
N GLY A 369 0.12 -1.56 -31.40
CA GLY A 369 1.34 -1.14 -30.71
C GLY A 369 1.17 -0.86 -29.21
N ARG A 370 -0.05 -0.65 -28.73
CA ARG A 370 -0.35 -0.37 -27.31
C ARG A 370 -0.40 -1.61 -26.44
N SER A 371 -0.69 -2.78 -27.00
CA SER A 371 -0.80 -4.03 -26.23
C SER A 371 0.51 -4.40 -25.50
N SER A 372 1.66 -4.21 -26.16
CA SER A 372 2.96 -4.51 -25.55
C SER A 372 3.35 -3.54 -24.43
N GLU A 373 2.91 -2.27 -24.53
CA GLU A 373 3.16 -1.26 -23.51
C GLU A 373 2.27 -1.44 -22.29
N ILE A 374 1.00 -1.73 -22.50
CA ILE A 374 0.03 -2.13 -21.45
C ILE A 374 0.56 -3.35 -20.71
N THR A 375 1.00 -4.38 -21.43
CA THR A 375 1.55 -5.60 -20.83
C THR A 375 2.78 -5.31 -19.96
N ARG A 376 3.66 -4.40 -20.38
CA ARG A 376 4.85 -4.04 -19.61
C ARG A 376 4.53 -3.29 -18.32
N ASP A 377 3.55 -2.41 -18.34
CA ASP A 377 3.17 -1.64 -17.15
C ASP A 377 2.38 -2.50 -16.16
N GLU A 378 1.54 -3.41 -16.66
CA GLU A 378 0.87 -4.43 -15.83
C GLU A 378 1.88 -5.37 -15.16
N LEU A 379 2.94 -5.80 -15.85
CA LEU A 379 4.01 -6.59 -15.24
C LEU A 379 4.74 -5.86 -14.10
N LYS A 380 4.95 -4.55 -14.22
CA LYS A 380 5.54 -3.75 -13.14
C LYS A 380 4.59 -3.66 -11.95
N PHE A 381 3.31 -3.47 -12.23
CA PHE A 381 2.27 -3.42 -11.21
C PHE A 381 2.17 -4.75 -10.46
N GLN A 382 2.09 -5.88 -11.17
CA GLN A 382 2.09 -7.21 -10.55
C GLN A 382 3.31 -7.43 -9.65
N LYS A 383 4.52 -7.06 -10.11
CA LYS A 383 5.73 -7.14 -9.28
C LYS A 383 5.67 -6.24 -8.04
N PHE A 384 4.96 -5.13 -8.12
CA PHE A 384 4.71 -4.27 -6.97
C PHE A 384 3.74 -4.94 -6.00
N ILE A 385 2.65 -5.51 -6.48
CA ILE A 385 1.67 -6.27 -5.68
C ILE A 385 2.33 -7.47 -5.00
N ASP A 386 3.14 -8.26 -5.71
CA ASP A 386 3.85 -9.40 -5.14
C ASP A 386 4.79 -8.98 -4.01
N ARG A 387 5.47 -7.83 -4.13
CA ARG A 387 6.27 -7.28 -3.02
C ARG A 387 5.40 -6.89 -1.82
N CYS A 388 4.22 -6.32 -2.05
CA CYS A 388 3.28 -5.99 -0.99
C CYS A 388 2.76 -7.26 -0.31
N ARG A 389 2.35 -8.29 -1.08
CA ARG A 389 1.93 -9.60 -0.57
C ARG A 389 3.02 -10.25 0.29
N ASN A 390 4.26 -10.27 -0.19
CA ASN A 390 5.40 -10.84 0.54
C ASN A 390 5.67 -10.12 1.87
N LYS A 391 5.53 -8.79 1.92
CA LYS A 391 5.66 -8.04 3.17
C LYS A 391 4.48 -8.27 4.11
N PHE A 392 3.28 -8.29 3.57
CA PHE A 392 2.07 -8.56 4.36
C PHE A 392 2.06 -9.99 4.93
N SER A 393 2.60 -10.97 4.21
CA SER A 393 2.73 -12.37 4.66
C SER A 393 3.54 -12.53 5.95
N THR A 394 4.30 -11.50 6.35
CA THR A 394 4.97 -11.49 7.67
C THR A 394 3.98 -11.70 8.81
N LEU A 395 2.72 -11.25 8.65
CA LEU A 395 1.64 -11.51 9.60
C LEU A 395 1.48 -13.01 9.85
N PHE A 396 1.35 -13.78 8.79
CA PHE A 396 1.11 -15.21 8.86
C PHE A 396 2.33 -15.97 9.37
N TYR A 397 3.51 -15.58 8.92
CA TYR A 397 4.76 -16.22 9.39
C TYR A 397 4.99 -16.01 10.88
N GLU A 398 4.80 -14.81 11.39
CA GLU A 398 4.96 -14.51 12.79
C GLU A 398 3.87 -15.17 13.66
N ALA A 399 2.63 -15.23 13.17
CA ALA A 399 1.55 -15.94 13.83
C ALA A 399 1.81 -17.46 13.87
N LEU A 400 2.21 -18.03 12.72
CA LEU A 400 2.50 -19.47 12.59
C LEU A 400 3.68 -19.87 13.47
N LYS A 401 4.76 -19.09 13.47
CA LYS A 401 5.91 -19.30 14.37
C LYS A 401 5.47 -19.45 15.82
N ARG A 402 4.70 -18.48 16.32
CA ARG A 402 4.22 -18.49 17.71
C ARG A 402 3.30 -19.66 17.98
N GLN A 403 2.39 -19.95 17.06
CA GLN A 403 1.45 -21.05 17.17
C GLN A 403 2.15 -22.42 17.25
N LEU A 404 3.10 -22.68 16.35
CA LEU A 404 3.83 -23.94 16.30
C LEU A 404 4.75 -24.13 17.53
N ILE A 405 5.37 -23.06 18.01
CA ILE A 405 6.21 -23.10 19.22
C ILE A 405 5.36 -23.34 20.48
N LEU A 406 4.23 -22.65 20.62
CA LEU A 406 3.32 -22.83 21.77
C LEU A 406 2.79 -24.26 21.83
N LYS A 407 2.41 -24.83 20.71
CA LYS A 407 1.93 -26.23 20.61
C LYS A 407 3.04 -27.26 20.64
N LYS A 408 4.30 -26.85 20.73
CA LYS A 408 5.48 -27.73 20.79
C LYS A 408 5.62 -28.62 19.51
N ILE A 409 5.10 -28.16 18.38
CA ILE A 409 5.25 -28.85 17.10
C ILE A 409 6.68 -28.69 16.58
N ILE A 410 7.26 -27.50 16.79
CA ILE A 410 8.63 -27.16 16.41
C ILE A 410 9.40 -26.59 17.60
N VAL A 411 10.73 -26.66 17.51
CA VAL A 411 11.63 -25.97 18.45
C VAL A 411 11.98 -24.58 17.88
N PRO A 412 12.14 -23.54 18.71
CA PRO A 412 12.47 -22.19 18.23
C PRO A 412 13.69 -22.11 17.32
N SER A 413 14.68 -23.03 17.48
CA SER A 413 15.88 -23.11 16.65
C SER A 413 15.59 -23.54 15.20
N ASP A 414 14.54 -24.33 14.99
CA ASP A 414 14.25 -24.95 13.69
C ASP A 414 13.44 -24.01 12.80
N TRP A 415 12.85 -22.98 13.37
CA TRP A 415 12.03 -22.03 12.64
C TRP A 415 12.77 -21.35 11.49
N GLY A 416 14.07 -21.06 11.65
CA GLY A 416 14.86 -20.43 10.60
C GLY A 416 14.83 -21.23 9.28
N ASN A 417 15.07 -22.53 9.38
CA ASN A 417 15.06 -23.43 8.23
C ASN A 417 13.66 -23.59 7.64
N ILE A 418 12.67 -23.86 8.51
CA ILE A 418 11.27 -24.01 8.08
C ILE A 418 10.77 -22.75 7.37
N ARG A 419 11.13 -21.57 7.87
CA ARG A 419 10.71 -20.29 7.29
C ARG A 419 11.18 -20.08 5.85
N GLU A 420 12.37 -20.58 5.50
CA GLU A 420 12.93 -20.49 4.15
C GLU A 420 12.24 -21.44 3.16
N GLU A 421 11.73 -22.56 3.65
CA GLU A 421 11.14 -23.63 2.86
C GLU A 421 9.62 -23.46 2.64
N ILE A 422 8.94 -22.63 3.43
CA ILE A 422 7.50 -22.39 3.35
C ILE A 422 7.18 -21.09 2.61
N VAL A 423 6.15 -21.10 1.79
CA VAL A 423 5.69 -19.93 1.03
C VAL A 423 4.19 -19.74 1.21
N VAL A 424 3.78 -18.50 1.55
CA VAL A 424 2.36 -18.12 1.53
C VAL A 424 2.00 -17.67 0.13
N GLU A 425 1.14 -18.40 -0.53
CA GLU A 425 0.61 -18.12 -1.85
C GLU A 425 -0.76 -17.46 -1.73
N TYR A 426 -0.96 -16.40 -2.51
CA TYR A 426 -2.25 -15.72 -2.62
C TYR A 426 -2.94 -16.14 -3.90
N SER A 427 -4.25 -16.28 -3.83
CA SER A 427 -5.06 -16.49 -5.02
C SER A 427 -4.86 -15.34 -6.00
N ARG A 428 -4.85 -15.67 -7.28
CA ARG A 428 -4.75 -14.72 -8.39
C ARG A 428 -6.02 -14.80 -9.19
N ASP A 429 -6.41 -13.71 -9.81
CA ASP A 429 -7.51 -13.75 -10.77
C ASP A 429 -7.07 -14.58 -11.99
N ASN A 430 -7.58 -15.82 -12.03
CA ASN A 430 -7.18 -16.83 -13.01
C ASN A 430 -7.60 -16.44 -14.43
N TYR A 431 -8.72 -15.72 -14.58
CA TYR A 431 -9.30 -15.44 -15.91
C TYR A 431 -8.37 -14.59 -16.79
N TYR A 432 -7.78 -13.55 -16.22
CA TYR A 432 -6.85 -12.70 -16.96
C TYR A 432 -5.50 -13.39 -17.21
N SER A 433 -5.05 -14.21 -16.27
CA SER A 433 -3.85 -15.03 -16.41
C SER A 433 -4.02 -16.07 -17.50
N GLU A 434 -5.15 -16.78 -17.53
CA GLU A 434 -5.49 -17.77 -18.56
C GLU A 434 -5.58 -17.16 -19.95
N LEU A 435 -6.21 -15.99 -20.09
CA LEU A 435 -6.28 -15.26 -21.36
C LEU A 435 -4.87 -14.91 -21.87
N LYS A 436 -4.02 -14.40 -20.99
CA LYS A 436 -2.64 -14.04 -21.32
C LYS A 436 -1.79 -15.27 -21.64
N ASP A 437 -1.93 -16.35 -20.88
CA ASP A 437 -1.23 -17.60 -21.16
C ASP A 437 -1.69 -18.21 -22.49
N ALA A 438 -2.97 -18.11 -22.81
CA ALA A 438 -3.52 -18.50 -24.10
C ALA A 438 -2.98 -17.64 -25.26
N GLU A 439 -2.87 -16.30 -25.08
CA GLU A 439 -2.25 -15.42 -26.08
C GLU A 439 -0.76 -15.74 -26.28
N ILE A 440 -0.01 -15.92 -25.20
CA ILE A 440 1.41 -16.31 -25.28
C ILE A 440 1.57 -17.67 -25.95
N LEU A 441 0.69 -18.63 -25.64
CA LEU A 441 0.69 -19.94 -26.27
C LEU A 441 0.38 -19.83 -27.77
N LYS A 442 -0.59 -19.01 -28.14
CA LYS A 442 -0.94 -18.72 -29.53
C LYS A 442 0.25 -18.14 -30.30
N GLU A 443 0.91 -17.11 -29.76
CA GLU A 443 2.11 -16.51 -30.38
C GLU A 443 3.25 -17.54 -30.55
N ARG A 444 3.44 -18.44 -29.56
CA ARG A 444 4.42 -19.52 -29.63
C ARG A 444 4.07 -20.55 -30.70
N ILE A 445 2.79 -20.89 -30.86
CA ILE A 445 2.30 -21.81 -31.89
C ILE A 445 2.44 -21.17 -33.27
N GLU A 446 2.11 -19.90 -33.45
CA GLU A 446 2.32 -19.16 -34.69
C GLU A 446 3.81 -19.10 -35.07
N THR A 447 4.68 -18.84 -34.08
CA THR A 447 6.13 -18.89 -34.27
C THR A 447 6.60 -20.30 -34.69
N LEU A 448 6.05 -21.33 -34.04
CA LEU A 448 6.34 -22.73 -34.39
C LEU A 448 5.94 -23.05 -35.81
N GLN A 449 4.74 -22.63 -36.26
CA GLN A 449 4.26 -22.82 -37.64
C GLN A 449 5.19 -22.14 -38.66
N MET A 450 5.65 -20.92 -38.38
CA MET A 450 6.61 -20.22 -39.26
C MET A 450 7.98 -20.92 -39.33
N MET A 451 8.33 -21.67 -38.30
CA MET A 451 9.63 -22.37 -38.21
C MET A 451 9.57 -23.85 -38.67
N ASP A 452 8.40 -24.38 -38.97
CA ASP A 452 8.20 -25.81 -39.25
C ASP A 452 9.07 -26.30 -40.41
N GLU A 453 9.21 -25.51 -41.49
CA GLU A 453 10.07 -25.80 -42.64
C GLU A 453 11.57 -25.89 -42.30
N TYR A 454 11.99 -25.27 -41.19
CA TYR A 454 13.40 -25.18 -40.77
C TYR A 454 13.74 -26.17 -39.66
N ILE A 455 12.72 -26.88 -39.09
CA ILE A 455 12.93 -27.89 -38.07
C ILE A 455 13.54 -29.14 -38.69
N GLY A 456 14.67 -29.58 -38.16
CA GLY A 456 15.45 -30.69 -38.70
C GLY A 456 16.60 -30.25 -39.59
N SER A 457 16.55 -29.06 -40.20
CA SER A 457 17.65 -28.51 -41.00
C SER A 457 18.54 -27.58 -40.20
N PHE A 458 17.96 -26.64 -39.44
CA PHE A 458 18.69 -25.64 -38.64
C PHE A 458 18.49 -25.82 -37.14
N TRP A 459 17.32 -26.27 -36.69
CA TRP A 459 17.01 -26.49 -35.26
C TRP A 459 16.51 -27.90 -35.01
N SER A 460 16.94 -28.47 -33.87
CA SER A 460 16.43 -29.78 -33.44
C SER A 460 15.04 -29.65 -32.80
N LYS A 461 14.20 -30.68 -32.87
CA LYS A 461 12.89 -30.71 -32.21
C LYS A 461 12.98 -30.44 -30.72
N ASP A 462 14.00 -30.91 -30.03
CA ASP A 462 14.20 -30.70 -28.60
C ASP A 462 14.59 -29.25 -28.28
N TRP A 463 15.38 -28.61 -29.15
CA TRP A 463 15.69 -27.20 -29.02
C TRP A 463 14.44 -26.34 -29.14
N VAL A 464 13.55 -26.64 -30.07
CA VAL A 464 12.27 -25.94 -30.28
C VAL A 464 11.34 -26.09 -29.07
N ARG A 465 11.22 -27.30 -28.52
CA ARG A 465 10.43 -27.56 -27.32
C ARG A 465 10.90 -26.75 -26.13
N ARG A 466 12.23 -26.68 -25.90
CA ARG A 466 12.81 -25.95 -24.78
C ARG A 466 12.78 -24.44 -24.97
N ASN A 467 13.10 -23.94 -26.17
CA ASN A 467 13.33 -22.51 -26.39
C ASN A 467 12.12 -21.76 -26.89
N ILE A 468 11.26 -22.36 -27.70
CA ILE A 468 10.06 -21.72 -28.25
C ILE A 468 8.85 -22.05 -27.40
N LEU A 469 8.57 -23.31 -27.16
CA LEU A 469 7.44 -23.74 -26.34
C LEU A 469 7.71 -23.57 -24.84
N LYS A 470 8.98 -23.35 -24.42
CA LYS A 470 9.39 -23.22 -23.02
C LYS A 470 8.96 -24.37 -22.13
N LEU A 471 8.95 -25.58 -22.67
CA LEU A 471 8.65 -26.80 -21.93
C LEU A 471 9.87 -27.24 -21.11
N ASP A 472 9.63 -27.64 -19.87
CA ASP A 472 10.65 -28.16 -18.97
C ASP A 472 10.97 -29.65 -19.36
N ASP A 473 12.16 -30.13 -18.99
CA ASP A 473 12.60 -31.48 -19.34
C ASP A 473 11.69 -32.59 -18.77
N GLU A 474 11.04 -32.34 -17.63
CA GLU A 474 10.05 -33.23 -17.04
C GLU A 474 8.74 -33.22 -17.84
N MET A 475 8.23 -32.06 -18.23
CA MET A 475 7.06 -31.93 -19.11
C MET A 475 7.30 -32.59 -20.47
N ILE A 476 8.50 -32.46 -21.06
CA ILE A 476 8.85 -33.09 -22.33
C ILE A 476 8.78 -34.62 -22.21
N LYS A 477 9.26 -35.18 -21.08
CA LYS A 477 9.19 -36.63 -20.82
C LYS A 477 7.75 -37.10 -20.60
N GLN A 478 6.95 -36.32 -19.89
CA GLN A 478 5.54 -36.62 -19.61
C GLN A 478 4.71 -36.60 -20.89
N ILE A 479 4.82 -35.55 -21.70
CA ILE A 479 4.17 -35.46 -23.02
C ILE A 479 4.60 -36.58 -23.93
N ALA A 480 5.89 -36.97 -23.89
CA ALA A 480 6.39 -38.12 -24.70
C ALA A 480 5.84 -39.46 -24.23
N LYS A 481 5.48 -39.59 -22.95
CA LYS A 481 4.84 -40.76 -22.38
C LYS A 481 3.35 -40.79 -22.74
N ASP A 482 2.66 -39.67 -22.53
CA ASP A 482 1.23 -39.52 -22.79
C ASP A 482 0.91 -39.75 -24.28
N ASN A 483 1.75 -39.22 -25.19
CA ASN A 483 1.64 -39.48 -26.65
C ASN A 483 1.91 -40.95 -27.06
N LYS A 484 2.54 -41.77 -26.19
CA LYS A 484 2.69 -43.21 -26.44
C LYS A 484 1.50 -44.01 -25.94
N ASP A 485 0.92 -43.56 -24.82
CA ASP A 485 -0.20 -44.24 -24.17
C ASP A 485 -1.53 -43.87 -24.83
N ASP A 486 -1.59 -42.72 -25.51
CA ASP A 486 -2.76 -42.20 -26.25
C ASP A 486 -2.34 -41.87 -27.69
N PRO A 487 -2.24 -42.89 -28.59
CA PRO A 487 -1.91 -42.65 -29.99
C PRO A 487 -3.05 -41.81 -30.61
N VAL A 488 -2.68 -40.68 -31.20
CA VAL A 488 -3.57 -39.71 -31.87
C VAL A 488 -4.60 -40.46 -32.68
N ASP A 489 -5.88 -40.38 -32.32
CA ASP A 489 -6.98 -40.83 -33.14
C ASP A 489 -6.86 -40.16 -34.52
N ALA A 490 -6.74 -40.96 -35.57
CA ALA A 490 -6.55 -40.48 -36.94
C ALA A 490 -7.70 -39.57 -37.43
N ASP A 491 -8.79 -39.49 -36.68
CA ASP A 491 -9.96 -38.67 -37.00
C ASP A 491 -9.80 -37.15 -36.71
N PHE A 492 -8.72 -36.74 -36.02
CA PHE A 492 -8.41 -35.31 -35.74
C PHE A 492 -7.40 -34.73 -36.75
N ILE A 493 -6.88 -35.50 -37.68
CA ILE A 493 -6.02 -34.97 -38.74
C ILE A 493 -6.93 -34.36 -39.80
N ASN A 494 -6.84 -33.06 -39.95
CA ASN A 494 -7.56 -32.25 -40.93
C ASN A 494 -7.46 -32.93 -42.32
N PRO A 495 -8.56 -33.31 -43.00
CA PRO A 495 -8.54 -34.07 -44.28
C PRO A 495 -7.88 -33.30 -45.42
N ASP A 496 -7.61 -32.00 -45.29
CA ASP A 496 -7.01 -31.16 -46.32
C ASP A 496 -5.47 -31.30 -46.42
N LEU A 497 -4.80 -31.94 -45.45
CA LEU A 497 -3.35 -32.15 -45.50
C LEU A 497 -2.93 -33.54 -46.11
N SER A 498 -3.89 -34.41 -46.38
CA SER A 498 -3.61 -35.72 -46.99
C SER A 498 -3.50 -35.69 -48.52
N ASN A 499 -3.82 -34.56 -49.19
CA ASN A 499 -3.79 -34.44 -50.67
C ASN A 499 -2.57 -33.70 -51.24
N SER A 500 -1.56 -33.38 -50.43
CA SER A 500 -0.33 -32.70 -50.93
C SER A 500 0.90 -33.63 -50.98
N ALA A 501 0.70 -34.95 -50.88
CA ALA A 501 1.77 -35.93 -51.07
C ALA A 501 1.40 -36.92 -52.19
N ILE A 502 1.40 -36.46 -53.43
CA ILE A 502 1.66 -37.24 -54.65
C ILE A 502 2.53 -36.38 -55.58
#